data_26042b4f9d1a426dcde128236d26c18b
#
_entry.id   26042b4f9d1a426dcde128236d26c18b
#
_cell.length_a   1.000
_cell.length_b   1.000
_cell.length_c   1.000
_cell.angle_alpha   90.00
_cell.angle_beta   90.00
_cell.angle_gamma   90.00
#
_symmetry.space_group_name_H-M   'P 1'
#
loop_
_entity.id
_entity.type
_entity.pdbx_description
1 polymer ?
#
loop_
_entity_poly.entity_id
_entity_poly.type
_entity_poly.pdbx_seq_one_letter_code
_entity_poly.pdbx_strand_id
1 'polypeptide(L)'
;MGLKVLCIIFVAIIVFAVASTIANKQNVKKLTEYISTLDKVTVEERLHVEKDNEGFYTITTDRDLKVLQLTDVHIGGGWTTKKMDIRAINAVASMVIAEKPDIVVATGDISYPIPVQAATFNNQYASTIFATLMEQLGVYWTVTFGNHDAEMYSIYNREEMADFYADEKWTNCLFLKGDENVDGFGNSVIKVKNSDGVMTQALITMDSNDYPKDTLLGGLIAGPAGHYDNIHENQIEWYKNTCKNLNAENKSFIEKTFDGDEKSQLLEKFGLVKSLLFMHIPPVEYQQAWDEFKANGYKDTENVKYHYGTLGEAVCYPADDDLFIETALEMNSTQGIFVGHDHINGFSLEYKGIRLTYGMSIDYIAYGSLHKRGSQRGCTVITVTPDGTFDCYPENYYQDKYVNPDKEEVTMQTLNEEFN
;
A
#
# COMPACT_ATOMS: atom_id res chain seq x y z
N MET A 1 0.29 -41.49 35.98
CA MET A 1 -0.73 -40.40 35.83
C MET A 1 -0.30 -39.37 34.81
N GLY A 2 0.95 -38.90 34.75
CA GLY A 2 1.44 -37.85 33.84
C GLY A 2 1.32 -38.16 32.33
N LEU A 3 1.68 -39.37 31.87
CA LEU A 3 1.67 -39.69 30.43
C LEU A 3 0.22 -39.69 29.85
N LYS A 4 -0.77 -40.23 30.61
CA LYS A 4 -2.19 -40.18 30.16
C LYS A 4 -2.73 -38.78 30.06
N VAL A 5 -2.37 -37.90 31.00
CA VAL A 5 -2.75 -36.47 30.96
C VAL A 5 -2.10 -35.76 29.77
N LEU A 6 -0.82 -36.05 29.53
CA LEU A 6 -0.11 -35.48 28.35
C LEU A 6 -0.74 -35.91 27.02
N CYS A 7 -1.12 -37.22 26.90
CA CYS A 7 -1.81 -37.71 25.71
C CYS A 7 -3.19 -37.05 25.53
N ILE A 8 -3.94 -36.84 26.59
CA ILE A 8 -5.25 -36.17 26.52
C ILE A 8 -5.09 -34.71 26.05
N ILE A 9 -4.13 -34.00 26.61
CA ILE A 9 -3.82 -32.62 26.21
C ILE A 9 -3.41 -32.57 24.72
N PHE A 10 -2.55 -33.48 24.29
CA PHE A 10 -2.09 -33.53 22.89
C PHE A 10 -3.25 -33.81 21.93
N VAL A 11 -4.11 -34.78 22.26
CA VAL A 11 -5.34 -35.06 21.46
C VAL A 11 -6.27 -33.85 21.43
N ALA A 12 -6.47 -33.18 22.57
CA ALA A 12 -7.31 -31.98 22.63
C ALA A 12 -6.74 -30.83 21.73
N ILE A 13 -5.43 -30.65 21.71
CA ILE A 13 -4.76 -29.66 20.82
C ILE A 13 -5.00 -30.01 19.36
N ILE A 14 -4.83 -31.29 18.97
CA ILE A 14 -5.08 -31.71 17.59
C ILE A 14 -6.54 -31.49 17.20
N VAL A 15 -7.48 -31.88 18.04
CA VAL A 15 -8.92 -31.70 17.79
C VAL A 15 -9.24 -30.21 17.64
N PHE A 16 -8.70 -29.38 18.52
CA PHE A 16 -8.86 -27.92 18.42
C PHE A 16 -8.27 -27.35 17.12
N ALA A 17 -7.08 -27.77 16.74
CA ALA A 17 -6.42 -27.32 15.50
C ALA A 17 -7.22 -27.69 14.26
N VAL A 18 -7.73 -28.94 14.19
CA VAL A 18 -8.59 -29.41 13.09
C VAL A 18 -9.91 -28.63 13.06
N ALA A 19 -10.56 -28.45 14.20
CA ALA A 19 -11.82 -27.72 14.29
C ALA A 19 -11.62 -26.25 13.90
N SER A 20 -10.54 -25.62 14.35
CA SER A 20 -10.18 -24.25 13.99
C SER A 20 -9.93 -24.11 12.48
N THR A 21 -9.20 -25.05 11.87
CA THR A 21 -8.96 -25.06 10.42
C THR A 21 -10.28 -25.14 9.63
N ILE A 22 -11.21 -25.99 10.05
CA ILE A 22 -12.53 -26.11 9.41
C ILE A 22 -13.32 -24.80 9.60
N ALA A 23 -13.32 -24.25 10.81
CA ALA A 23 -14.01 -22.99 11.10
C ALA A 23 -13.45 -21.80 10.29
N ASN A 24 -12.12 -21.73 10.13
CA ASN A 24 -11.47 -20.71 9.31
C ASN A 24 -11.88 -20.81 7.84
N LYS A 25 -11.82 -22.02 7.25
CA LYS A 25 -12.27 -22.22 5.85
C LYS A 25 -13.74 -21.83 5.66
N GLN A 26 -14.60 -22.17 6.62
CA GLN A 26 -16.01 -21.78 6.58
C GLN A 26 -16.18 -20.26 6.73
N ASN A 27 -15.33 -19.62 7.54
CA ASN A 27 -15.35 -18.16 7.70
C ASN A 27 -14.98 -17.46 6.40
N VAL A 28 -13.85 -17.85 5.77
CA VAL A 28 -13.43 -17.30 4.47
C VAL A 28 -14.54 -17.45 3.44
N LYS A 29 -15.16 -18.66 3.33
CA LYS A 29 -16.29 -18.89 2.43
C LYS A 29 -17.45 -17.92 2.69
N LYS A 30 -17.85 -17.73 3.96
CA LYS A 30 -18.94 -16.81 4.32
C LYS A 30 -18.61 -15.36 4.02
N LEU A 31 -17.35 -14.95 4.21
CA LEU A 31 -16.92 -13.59 3.91
C LEU A 31 -16.87 -13.34 2.40
N THR A 32 -16.39 -14.30 1.61
CA THR A 32 -16.41 -14.20 0.14
C THR A 32 -17.83 -14.24 -0.43
N GLU A 33 -18.74 -15.03 0.15
CA GLU A 33 -20.17 -15.00 -0.17
C GLU A 33 -20.79 -13.64 0.19
N TYR A 34 -20.45 -13.06 1.33
CA TYR A 34 -20.89 -11.71 1.71
C TYR A 34 -20.36 -10.65 0.72
N ILE A 35 -19.08 -10.70 0.38
CA ILE A 35 -18.47 -9.79 -0.59
C ILE A 35 -19.22 -9.85 -1.94
N SER A 36 -19.63 -11.02 -2.39
CA SER A 36 -20.37 -11.17 -3.65
C SER A 36 -21.73 -10.45 -3.68
N THR A 37 -22.24 -10.01 -2.52
CA THR A 37 -23.48 -9.22 -2.41
C THR A 37 -23.24 -7.70 -2.45
N LEU A 38 -22.00 -7.26 -2.42
CA LEU A 38 -21.65 -5.84 -2.46
C LEU A 38 -21.79 -5.27 -3.89
N ASP A 39 -22.14 -4.01 -3.97
CA ASP A 39 -22.23 -3.31 -5.24
C ASP A 39 -20.87 -3.17 -5.91
N LYS A 40 -20.87 -3.12 -7.23
CA LYS A 40 -19.67 -2.78 -8.02
C LYS A 40 -19.51 -1.27 -8.13
N VAL A 41 -18.28 -0.84 -8.30
CA VAL A 41 -18.00 0.56 -8.66
C VAL A 41 -18.58 0.83 -10.04
N THR A 42 -19.36 1.89 -10.14
CA THR A 42 -19.91 2.35 -11.41
C THR A 42 -19.09 3.56 -11.88
N VAL A 43 -18.31 3.39 -12.91
CA VAL A 43 -17.60 4.45 -13.62
C VAL A 43 -18.26 4.71 -14.96
N GLU A 44 -18.18 5.94 -15.46
CA GLU A 44 -18.71 6.30 -16.78
C GLU A 44 -17.89 5.64 -17.88
N GLU A 45 -16.56 5.64 -17.71
CA GLU A 45 -15.63 5.03 -18.64
C GLU A 45 -14.50 4.36 -17.83
N ARG A 46 -14.29 3.07 -18.10
CA ARG A 46 -13.18 2.31 -17.54
C ARG A 46 -11.94 2.52 -18.39
N LEU A 47 -10.81 2.84 -17.76
CA LEU A 47 -9.56 3.01 -18.46
C LEU A 47 -9.08 1.70 -19.10
N HIS A 48 -8.42 1.84 -20.25
CA HIS A 48 -7.77 0.73 -20.90
C HIS A 48 -6.44 0.42 -20.20
N VAL A 49 -6.25 -0.85 -19.85
CA VAL A 49 -5.02 -1.37 -19.26
C VAL A 49 -4.55 -2.56 -20.06
N GLU A 50 -3.31 -2.55 -20.47
CA GLU A 50 -2.67 -3.64 -21.20
C GLU A 50 -1.25 -3.89 -20.70
N LYS A 51 -0.68 -5.06 -21.01
CA LYS A 51 0.74 -5.33 -20.83
C LYS A 51 1.51 -4.92 -22.07
N ASP A 52 2.59 -4.19 -21.88
CA ASP A 52 3.52 -3.88 -22.95
C ASP A 52 4.41 -5.09 -23.33
N ASN A 53 5.31 -4.90 -24.29
CA ASN A 53 6.20 -5.95 -24.76
C ASN A 53 7.24 -6.40 -23.73
N GLU A 54 7.47 -5.61 -22.69
CA GLU A 54 8.38 -5.89 -21.58
C GLU A 54 7.64 -6.56 -20.40
N GLY A 55 6.30 -6.65 -20.50
CA GLY A 55 5.42 -7.26 -19.50
C GLY A 55 4.93 -6.31 -18.43
N PHE A 56 5.22 -5.01 -18.51
CA PHE A 56 4.70 -4.00 -17.60
C PHE A 56 3.28 -3.57 -17.97
N TYR A 57 2.49 -3.26 -16.98
CA TYR A 57 1.16 -2.70 -17.23
C TYR A 57 1.25 -1.24 -17.66
N THR A 58 0.41 -0.90 -18.63
CA THR A 58 0.24 0.46 -19.14
C THR A 58 -1.22 0.87 -19.04
N ILE A 59 -1.48 2.01 -18.42
CA ILE A 59 -2.78 2.68 -18.36
C ILE A 59 -2.75 3.80 -19.40
N THR A 60 -3.75 3.84 -20.29
CA THR A 60 -3.90 4.93 -21.26
C THR A 60 -5.02 5.87 -20.83
N THR A 61 -4.71 7.17 -20.70
CA THR A 61 -5.69 8.19 -20.30
C THR A 61 -5.28 9.60 -20.71
N ASP A 62 -6.26 10.40 -21.14
CA ASP A 62 -6.11 11.84 -21.41
C ASP A 62 -6.80 12.71 -20.33
N ARG A 63 -7.42 12.07 -19.34
CA ARG A 63 -8.01 12.72 -18.17
C ARG A 63 -7.21 12.43 -16.91
N ASP A 64 -7.58 13.09 -15.85
CA ASP A 64 -7.01 12.79 -14.53
C ASP A 64 -7.14 11.30 -14.19
N LEU A 65 -6.05 10.71 -13.74
CA LEU A 65 -6.00 9.35 -13.18
C LEU A 65 -6.23 9.44 -11.68
N LYS A 66 -7.31 8.81 -11.19
CA LYS A 66 -7.59 8.73 -9.77
C LYS A 66 -7.01 7.46 -9.18
N VAL A 67 -6.01 7.59 -8.34
CA VAL A 67 -5.42 6.51 -7.54
C VAL A 67 -5.95 6.59 -6.11
N LEU A 68 -6.38 5.47 -5.55
CA LEU A 68 -6.76 5.37 -4.15
C LEU A 68 -5.73 4.53 -3.40
N GLN A 69 -5.02 5.15 -2.46
CA GLN A 69 -4.16 4.41 -1.53
C GLN A 69 -5.01 3.87 -0.38
N LEU A 70 -4.89 2.57 -0.12
CA LEU A 70 -5.34 1.88 1.09
C LEU A 70 -4.12 1.31 1.79
N THR A 71 -4.13 1.24 3.11
CA THR A 71 -3.01 0.67 3.87
C THR A 71 -3.49 0.04 5.16
N ASP A 72 -2.71 -0.89 5.69
CA ASP A 72 -2.92 -1.49 7.01
C ASP A 72 -4.37 -1.97 7.19
N VAL A 73 -4.86 -2.77 6.24
CA VAL A 73 -6.25 -3.26 6.27
C VAL A 73 -6.43 -4.29 7.37
N HIS A 74 -5.38 -5.06 7.67
CA HIS A 74 -5.28 -6.02 8.76
C HIS A 74 -6.46 -6.99 8.84
N ILE A 75 -6.75 -7.70 7.74
CA ILE A 75 -7.72 -8.79 7.74
C ILE A 75 -7.10 -9.99 8.44
N GLY A 76 -7.77 -10.51 9.48
CA GLY A 76 -7.29 -11.68 10.20
C GLY A 76 -7.54 -13.00 9.47
N GLY A 77 -8.62 -13.09 8.69
CA GLY A 77 -9.00 -14.27 7.91
C GLY A 77 -9.47 -15.47 8.74
N GLY A 78 -9.36 -15.41 10.07
CA GLY A 78 -9.78 -16.47 10.97
C GLY A 78 -11.20 -16.32 11.51
N TRP A 79 -11.73 -17.39 12.12
CA TRP A 79 -13.09 -17.38 12.64
C TRP A 79 -13.29 -16.43 13.83
N THR A 80 -12.22 -16.12 14.56
CA THR A 80 -12.25 -15.22 15.72
C THR A 80 -12.28 -13.75 15.34
N THR A 81 -11.74 -13.40 14.18
CA THR A 81 -11.68 -12.00 13.69
C THR A 81 -12.85 -11.60 12.78
N LYS A 82 -13.78 -12.54 12.52
CA LYS A 82 -14.88 -12.34 11.56
C LYS A 82 -15.56 -10.97 11.63
N LYS A 83 -15.84 -10.45 12.84
CA LYS A 83 -16.53 -9.16 12.99
C LYS A 83 -15.66 -7.99 12.56
N MET A 84 -14.37 -8.04 12.88
CA MET A 84 -13.39 -7.04 12.48
C MET A 84 -13.14 -7.09 10.98
N ASP A 85 -13.01 -8.31 10.43
CA ASP A 85 -12.87 -8.52 8.99
C ASP A 85 -14.06 -7.94 8.20
N ILE A 86 -15.30 -8.13 8.67
CA ILE A 86 -16.50 -7.52 8.07
C ILE A 86 -16.42 -5.98 8.11
N ARG A 87 -15.94 -5.40 9.21
CA ARG A 87 -15.79 -3.94 9.32
C ARG A 87 -14.74 -3.42 8.34
N ALA A 88 -13.60 -4.09 8.22
CA ALA A 88 -12.56 -3.74 7.26
C ALA A 88 -13.09 -3.83 5.81
N ILE A 89 -13.78 -4.93 5.46
CA ILE A 89 -14.44 -5.10 4.16
C ILE A 89 -15.40 -3.95 3.89
N ASN A 90 -16.26 -3.60 4.85
CA ASN A 90 -17.25 -2.54 4.68
C ASN A 90 -16.61 -1.16 4.56
N ALA A 91 -15.56 -0.87 5.32
CA ALA A 91 -14.82 0.39 5.22
C ALA A 91 -14.18 0.54 3.84
N VAL A 92 -13.44 -0.49 3.40
CA VAL A 92 -12.82 -0.51 2.07
C VAL A 92 -13.88 -0.36 0.98
N ALA A 93 -14.94 -1.18 1.01
CA ALA A 93 -16.00 -1.13 0.00
C ALA A 93 -16.66 0.25 -0.08
N SER A 94 -17.01 0.84 1.08
CA SER A 94 -17.66 2.15 1.14
C SER A 94 -16.79 3.27 0.55
N MET A 95 -15.49 3.26 0.87
CA MET A 95 -14.54 4.24 0.33
C MET A 95 -14.32 4.04 -1.17
N VAL A 96 -14.06 2.82 -1.62
CA VAL A 96 -13.81 2.52 -3.05
C VAL A 96 -15.05 2.83 -3.91
N ILE A 97 -16.26 2.48 -3.43
CA ILE A 97 -17.51 2.76 -4.16
C ILE A 97 -17.78 4.27 -4.25
N ALA A 98 -17.52 5.02 -3.18
CA ALA A 98 -17.78 6.45 -3.16
C ALA A 98 -16.73 7.23 -3.97
N GLU A 99 -15.44 6.87 -3.83
CA GLU A 99 -14.35 7.55 -4.51
C GLU A 99 -14.23 7.20 -5.99
N LYS A 100 -14.67 6.01 -6.39
CA LYS A 100 -14.63 5.53 -7.80
C LYS A 100 -13.22 5.68 -8.40
N PRO A 101 -12.19 5.10 -7.78
CA PRO A 101 -10.84 5.20 -8.31
C PRO A 101 -10.68 4.43 -9.61
N ASP A 102 -9.73 4.84 -10.43
CA ASP A 102 -9.27 4.08 -11.59
C ASP A 102 -8.42 2.89 -11.17
N ILE A 103 -7.61 3.08 -10.13
CA ILE A 103 -6.76 2.06 -9.54
C ILE A 103 -6.68 2.20 -8.02
N VAL A 104 -6.67 1.08 -7.33
CA VAL A 104 -6.37 0.98 -5.90
C VAL A 104 -4.94 0.49 -5.72
N VAL A 105 -4.14 1.19 -4.93
CA VAL A 105 -2.82 0.72 -4.48
C VAL A 105 -2.89 0.44 -2.99
N ALA A 106 -2.79 -0.82 -2.59
CA ALA A 106 -2.73 -1.22 -1.19
C ALA A 106 -1.27 -1.29 -0.74
N THR A 107 -0.87 -0.36 0.13
CA THR A 107 0.51 -0.21 0.59
C THR A 107 0.80 -1.08 1.82
N GLY A 108 0.58 -2.40 1.69
CA GLY A 108 0.99 -3.41 2.65
C GLY A 108 0.05 -3.62 3.83
N ASP A 109 0.40 -4.61 4.63
CA ASP A 109 -0.32 -5.07 5.82
C ASP A 109 -1.81 -5.34 5.58
N ILE A 110 -2.06 -6.04 4.46
CA ILE A 110 -3.40 -6.54 4.12
C ILE A 110 -3.79 -7.65 5.07
N SER A 111 -2.85 -8.55 5.39
CA SER A 111 -3.10 -9.73 6.22
C SER A 111 -2.52 -9.57 7.63
N TYR A 112 -3.29 -10.04 8.62
CA TYR A 112 -2.88 -10.04 10.02
C TYR A 112 -3.27 -11.36 10.70
N PRO A 113 -2.64 -12.50 10.29
CA PRO A 113 -3.04 -13.83 10.73
C PRO A 113 -2.39 -14.20 12.06
N ILE A 114 -2.40 -13.31 13.07
CA ILE A 114 -1.81 -13.59 14.38
C ILE A 114 -2.62 -14.68 15.08
N PRO A 115 -2.01 -15.85 15.40
CA PRO A 115 -2.73 -17.01 15.85
C PRO A 115 -3.57 -16.82 17.11
N VAL A 116 -3.12 -15.96 18.02
CA VAL A 116 -3.85 -15.66 19.28
C VAL A 116 -5.11 -14.83 18.99
N GLN A 117 -5.09 -13.97 17.97
CA GLN A 117 -6.20 -13.09 17.63
C GLN A 117 -7.07 -13.71 16.53
N ALA A 118 -6.45 -14.19 15.45
CA ALA A 118 -7.16 -14.71 14.26
C ALA A 118 -7.46 -16.22 14.32
N ALA A 119 -6.87 -16.95 15.27
CA ALA A 119 -6.94 -18.41 15.35
C ALA A 119 -6.50 -19.11 14.05
N THR A 120 -5.58 -18.51 13.32
CA THR A 120 -5.00 -19.04 12.09
C THR A 120 -3.55 -18.60 11.91
N PHE A 121 -2.77 -19.41 11.21
CA PHE A 121 -1.45 -19.10 10.67
C PHE A 121 -1.48 -18.86 9.16
N ASN A 122 -2.67 -18.93 8.57
CA ASN A 122 -2.82 -18.88 7.12
C ASN A 122 -3.12 -17.45 6.67
N ASN A 123 -2.05 -16.74 6.25
CA ASN A 123 -2.10 -15.39 5.71
C ASN A 123 -2.87 -15.30 4.38
N GLN A 124 -2.85 -16.37 3.57
CA GLN A 124 -3.57 -16.38 2.29
C GLN A 124 -5.09 -16.30 2.46
N TYR A 125 -5.65 -16.63 3.64
CA TYR A 125 -7.08 -16.42 3.91
C TYR A 125 -7.46 -14.95 3.87
N ALA A 126 -6.67 -14.09 4.51
CA ALA A 126 -6.86 -12.65 4.51
C ALA A 126 -6.71 -12.06 3.11
N SER A 127 -5.63 -12.43 2.42
CA SER A 127 -5.36 -12.00 1.04
C SER A 127 -6.44 -12.46 0.06
N THR A 128 -7.02 -13.68 0.26
CA THR A 128 -8.15 -14.15 -0.54
C THR A 128 -9.39 -13.29 -0.34
N ILE A 129 -9.67 -12.89 0.90
CA ILE A 129 -10.80 -12.01 1.23
C ILE A 129 -10.60 -10.64 0.56
N PHE A 130 -9.41 -10.04 0.68
CA PHE A 130 -9.10 -8.75 0.07
C PHE A 130 -9.15 -8.79 -1.46
N ALA A 131 -8.47 -9.76 -2.08
CA ALA A 131 -8.47 -9.92 -3.54
C ALA A 131 -9.90 -10.14 -4.08
N THR A 132 -10.71 -10.98 -3.41
CA THR A 132 -12.11 -11.18 -3.77
C THR A 132 -12.91 -9.88 -3.66
N LEU A 133 -12.62 -9.04 -2.67
CA LEU A 133 -13.27 -7.73 -2.52
C LEU A 133 -12.91 -6.81 -3.69
N MET A 134 -11.63 -6.69 -4.06
CA MET A 134 -11.19 -5.86 -5.18
C MET A 134 -11.81 -6.33 -6.51
N GLU A 135 -11.80 -7.63 -6.77
CA GLU A 135 -12.43 -8.21 -7.96
C GLU A 135 -13.95 -7.99 -8.00
N GLN A 136 -14.63 -8.11 -6.85
CA GLN A 136 -16.06 -7.82 -6.75
C GLN A 136 -16.37 -6.35 -7.02
N LEU A 137 -15.58 -5.43 -6.45
CA LEU A 137 -15.74 -4.00 -6.69
C LEU A 137 -15.46 -3.61 -8.15
N GLY A 138 -14.67 -4.42 -8.86
CA GLY A 138 -14.41 -4.27 -10.29
C GLY A 138 -13.46 -3.13 -10.63
N VAL A 139 -12.61 -2.71 -9.71
CA VAL A 139 -11.55 -1.72 -9.91
C VAL A 139 -10.22 -2.39 -10.23
N TYR A 140 -9.31 -1.71 -10.95
CA TYR A 140 -7.93 -2.17 -11.03
C TYR A 140 -7.26 -2.00 -9.67
N TRP A 141 -6.34 -2.90 -9.33
CA TRP A 141 -5.67 -2.85 -8.05
C TRP A 141 -4.27 -3.47 -8.11
N THR A 142 -3.40 -3.02 -7.23
CA THR A 142 -2.10 -3.62 -6.97
C THR A 142 -1.77 -3.53 -5.48
N VAL A 143 -0.73 -4.23 -5.06
CA VAL A 143 -0.29 -4.26 -3.65
C VAL A 143 1.22 -4.05 -3.56
N THR A 144 1.69 -3.53 -2.44
CA THR A 144 3.04 -3.77 -1.92
C THR A 144 2.93 -4.68 -0.70
N PHE A 145 4.02 -5.31 -0.29
CA PHE A 145 4.02 -6.09 0.94
C PHE A 145 4.31 -5.22 2.15
N GLY A 146 3.59 -5.47 3.24
CA GLY A 146 3.94 -5.04 4.57
C GLY A 146 4.66 -6.14 5.36
N ASN A 147 5.06 -5.82 6.59
CA ASN A 147 5.78 -6.78 7.44
C ASN A 147 4.87 -7.90 7.96
N HIS A 148 3.57 -7.66 8.12
CA HIS A 148 2.61 -8.67 8.58
C HIS A 148 2.08 -9.59 7.49
N ASP A 149 2.26 -9.27 6.22
CA ASP A 149 1.71 -10.07 5.11
C ASP A 149 2.33 -11.47 5.00
N ALA A 150 3.58 -11.64 5.47
CA ALA A 150 4.30 -12.92 5.42
C ALA A 150 5.20 -13.13 6.65
N GLU A 151 4.64 -12.97 7.84
CA GLU A 151 5.32 -13.20 9.10
C GLU A 151 5.95 -14.61 9.19
N MET A 152 7.04 -14.74 9.94
CA MET A 152 7.78 -16.00 10.11
C MET A 152 6.90 -17.19 10.54
N TYR A 153 5.82 -16.94 11.26
CA TYR A 153 4.87 -17.98 11.68
C TYR A 153 3.79 -18.26 10.64
N SER A 154 3.71 -17.52 9.56
CA SER A 154 2.71 -17.68 8.50
C SER A 154 2.93 -18.97 7.71
N ILE A 155 1.85 -19.55 7.19
CA ILE A 155 1.93 -20.78 6.38
C ILE A 155 2.60 -20.51 5.04
N TYR A 156 2.32 -19.36 4.44
CA TYR A 156 2.88 -18.97 3.15
C TYR A 156 3.92 -17.87 3.36
N ASN A 157 5.10 -18.07 2.79
CA ASN A 157 6.16 -17.07 2.79
C ASN A 157 5.85 -15.95 1.77
N ARG A 158 6.70 -14.93 1.73
CA ARG A 158 6.53 -13.75 0.87
C ARG A 158 6.53 -14.10 -0.62
N GLU A 159 7.35 -15.06 -1.04
CA GLU A 159 7.38 -15.53 -2.43
C GLU A 159 6.07 -16.23 -2.84
N GLU A 160 5.56 -17.13 -2.00
CA GLU A 160 4.29 -17.81 -2.22
C GLU A 160 3.11 -16.82 -2.21
N MET A 161 3.19 -15.76 -1.42
CA MET A 161 2.19 -14.69 -1.45
C MET A 161 2.32 -13.83 -2.71
N ALA A 162 3.53 -13.60 -3.22
CA ALA A 162 3.73 -12.93 -4.52
C ALA A 162 3.15 -13.76 -5.68
N ASP A 163 3.35 -15.08 -5.67
CA ASP A 163 2.72 -15.99 -6.63
C ASP A 163 1.19 -15.94 -6.53
N PHE A 164 0.64 -15.81 -5.32
CA PHE A 164 -0.80 -15.67 -5.12
C PHE A 164 -1.36 -14.40 -5.77
N TYR A 165 -0.71 -13.25 -5.61
CA TYR A 165 -1.17 -11.98 -6.21
C TYR A 165 -0.92 -11.89 -7.72
N ALA A 166 0.11 -12.58 -8.23
CA ALA A 166 0.41 -12.65 -9.66
C ALA A 166 -0.45 -13.66 -10.42
N ASP A 167 -1.31 -14.44 -9.74
CA ASP A 167 -2.17 -15.45 -10.35
C ASP A 167 -3.22 -14.80 -11.29
N GLU A 168 -3.28 -15.25 -12.52
CA GLU A 168 -4.17 -14.73 -13.58
C GLU A 168 -5.67 -14.80 -13.25
N LYS A 169 -6.06 -15.55 -12.20
CA LYS A 169 -7.44 -15.54 -11.70
C LYS A 169 -7.89 -14.18 -11.17
N TRP A 170 -6.94 -13.33 -10.75
CA TRP A 170 -7.20 -11.97 -10.31
C TRP A 170 -7.16 -11.03 -11.51
N THR A 171 -8.28 -10.93 -12.20
CA THR A 171 -8.36 -10.29 -13.54
C THR A 171 -8.18 -8.78 -13.53
N ASN A 172 -8.37 -8.14 -12.38
CA ASN A 172 -8.16 -6.71 -12.19
C ASN A 172 -6.85 -6.40 -11.43
N CYS A 173 -6.11 -7.41 -11.00
CA CYS A 173 -4.84 -7.24 -10.30
C CYS A 173 -3.73 -6.89 -11.27
N LEU A 174 -3.04 -5.80 -10.99
CA LEU A 174 -1.90 -5.32 -11.78
C LEU A 174 -0.56 -5.62 -11.09
N PHE A 175 -0.56 -6.52 -10.10
CA PHE A 175 0.64 -6.93 -9.40
C PHE A 175 1.56 -7.72 -10.34
N LEU A 176 2.85 -7.38 -10.32
CA LEU A 176 3.91 -8.14 -10.95
C LEU A 176 4.92 -8.55 -9.88
N LYS A 177 5.40 -9.77 -9.95
CA LYS A 177 6.32 -10.34 -8.95
C LYS A 177 7.65 -9.57 -8.86
N GLY A 178 8.08 -8.94 -9.97
CA GLY A 178 9.35 -8.25 -10.08
C GLY A 178 10.47 -9.13 -10.67
N ASP A 179 11.68 -8.57 -10.75
CA ASP A 179 12.87 -9.27 -11.24
C ASP A 179 13.39 -10.20 -10.14
N GLU A 180 13.66 -11.47 -10.48
CA GLU A 180 14.16 -12.50 -9.55
C GLU A 180 15.56 -12.19 -8.97
N ASN A 181 16.31 -11.28 -9.59
CA ASN A 181 17.64 -10.86 -9.14
C ASN A 181 17.59 -9.61 -8.24
N VAL A 182 16.41 -9.09 -7.96
CA VAL A 182 16.18 -7.92 -7.10
C VAL A 182 15.50 -8.40 -5.83
N ASP A 183 16.03 -8.07 -4.68
CA ASP A 183 15.45 -8.44 -3.39
C ASP A 183 14.04 -7.85 -3.21
N GLY A 184 13.24 -8.54 -2.39
CA GLY A 184 11.82 -8.21 -2.23
C GLY A 184 10.95 -8.69 -3.40
N PHE A 185 9.63 -8.51 -3.28
CA PHE A 185 8.65 -8.92 -4.27
C PHE A 185 7.67 -7.78 -4.56
N GLY A 186 7.33 -7.62 -5.84
CA GLY A 186 6.42 -6.56 -6.24
C GLY A 186 7.13 -5.25 -6.62
N ASN A 187 8.46 -5.26 -6.75
CA ASN A 187 9.19 -4.13 -7.34
C ASN A 187 8.78 -4.03 -8.82
N SER A 188 7.94 -3.06 -9.14
CA SER A 188 7.29 -2.98 -10.46
C SER A 188 6.90 -1.57 -10.84
N VAL A 189 6.48 -1.41 -12.09
CA VAL A 189 6.02 -0.15 -12.67
C VAL A 189 4.69 -0.34 -13.38
N ILE A 190 3.78 0.61 -13.18
CA ILE A 190 2.61 0.80 -14.03
C ILE A 190 2.85 2.11 -14.79
N LYS A 191 2.99 2.01 -16.11
CA LYS A 191 3.20 3.16 -16.99
C LYS A 191 1.87 3.87 -17.24
N VAL A 192 1.86 5.20 -17.21
CA VAL A 192 0.68 6.01 -17.56
C VAL A 192 1.02 6.77 -18.85
N LYS A 193 0.24 6.54 -19.89
CA LYS A 193 0.42 7.16 -21.20
C LYS A 193 -0.84 7.92 -21.61
N ASN A 194 -0.67 8.98 -22.39
CA ASN A 194 -1.78 9.63 -23.07
C ASN A 194 -2.18 8.85 -24.34
N SER A 195 -3.25 9.27 -25.02
CA SER A 195 -3.71 8.63 -26.26
C SER A 195 -2.71 8.74 -27.43
N ASP A 196 -1.80 9.71 -27.39
CA ASP A 196 -0.71 9.84 -28.38
C ASP A 196 0.47 8.88 -28.10
N GLY A 197 0.42 8.12 -26.98
CA GLY A 197 1.43 7.15 -26.58
C GLY A 197 2.60 7.74 -25.77
N VAL A 198 2.57 9.02 -25.45
CA VAL A 198 3.58 9.68 -24.61
C VAL A 198 3.38 9.27 -23.16
N MET A 199 4.44 8.84 -22.50
CA MET A 199 4.41 8.52 -21.07
C MET A 199 4.40 9.81 -20.25
N THR A 200 3.30 10.03 -19.53
CA THR A 200 3.10 11.25 -18.72
C THR A 200 3.47 11.04 -17.26
N GLN A 201 3.39 9.79 -16.75
CA GLN A 201 3.67 9.45 -15.37
C GLN A 201 3.99 7.96 -15.25
N ALA A 202 4.59 7.56 -14.12
CA ALA A 202 4.78 6.18 -13.72
C ALA A 202 4.35 5.98 -12.27
N LEU A 203 3.66 4.88 -11.97
CA LEU A 203 3.39 4.43 -10.61
C LEU A 203 4.36 3.30 -10.32
N ILE A 204 5.25 3.50 -9.36
CA ILE A 204 6.28 2.52 -8.96
C ILE A 204 5.85 1.88 -7.66
N THR A 205 5.79 0.56 -7.61
CA THR A 205 5.65 -0.21 -6.39
C THR A 205 7.00 -0.76 -5.97
N MET A 206 7.33 -0.71 -4.68
CA MET A 206 8.57 -1.23 -4.13
C MET A 206 8.30 -2.00 -2.83
N ASP A 207 8.93 -3.15 -2.68
CA ASP A 207 8.94 -3.89 -1.42
C ASP A 207 9.91 -3.21 -0.45
N SER A 208 9.41 -2.69 0.65
CA SER A 208 10.22 -2.09 1.70
C SER A 208 10.85 -3.13 2.64
N ASN A 209 10.76 -4.42 2.29
CA ASN A 209 11.17 -5.56 3.09
C ASN A 209 10.38 -5.67 4.42
N ASP A 210 10.88 -6.44 5.38
CA ASP A 210 10.21 -6.65 6.67
C ASP A 210 11.21 -6.58 7.84
N TYR A 211 11.86 -7.69 8.17
CA TYR A 211 12.79 -7.79 9.27
C TYR A 211 14.15 -8.31 8.79
N PRO A 212 15.27 -7.83 9.38
CA PRO A 212 16.60 -8.33 9.03
C PRO A 212 16.72 -9.85 9.23
N LYS A 213 17.31 -10.54 8.24
CA LYS A 213 17.42 -12.02 8.20
C LYS A 213 18.26 -12.63 9.32
N ASP A 214 19.12 -11.85 9.98
CA ASP A 214 20.03 -12.26 11.04
C ASP A 214 19.43 -12.15 12.46
N THR A 215 18.21 -11.64 12.59
CA THR A 215 17.51 -11.62 13.87
C THR A 215 16.94 -12.99 14.20
N LEU A 216 17.42 -13.64 15.26
CA LEU A 216 17.08 -15.02 15.69
C LEU A 216 15.56 -15.24 15.92
N LEU A 217 14.77 -14.20 16.00
CA LEU A 217 13.33 -14.18 16.22
C LEU A 217 12.68 -13.09 15.36
N GLY A 218 13.15 -12.89 14.13
CA GLY A 218 12.68 -11.85 13.21
C GLY A 218 11.18 -11.56 13.37
N GLY A 219 10.86 -10.37 13.78
CA GLY A 219 9.48 -9.90 13.93
C GLY A 219 8.71 -10.35 15.19
N LEU A 220 9.07 -11.43 15.87
CA LEU A 220 8.37 -11.87 17.10
C LEU A 220 8.58 -10.92 18.28
N ILE A 221 9.64 -10.12 18.24
CA ILE A 221 9.92 -9.06 19.20
C ILE A 221 10.08 -7.78 18.38
N ALA A 222 8.97 -7.30 17.81
CA ALA A 222 8.95 -5.97 17.22
C ALA A 222 9.32 -4.98 18.33
N GLY A 223 10.51 -4.46 18.22
CA GLY A 223 11.04 -3.43 19.11
C GLY A 223 10.69 -2.04 18.56
N PRO A 224 11.09 -0.99 19.28
CA PRO A 224 10.97 0.38 18.79
C PRO A 224 11.76 0.58 17.49
N ALA A 225 11.58 1.76 16.85
CA ALA A 225 12.26 2.21 15.65
C ALA A 225 13.68 1.64 15.49
N GLY A 226 14.02 1.12 14.31
CA GLY A 226 15.33 0.55 14.03
C GLY A 226 15.42 -0.99 14.03
N HIS A 227 14.30 -1.70 14.02
CA HIS A 227 14.28 -3.18 13.94
C HIS A 227 13.78 -3.72 12.60
N TYR A 228 13.48 -2.85 11.64
CA TYR A 228 13.06 -3.23 10.30
C TYR A 228 14.25 -3.30 9.35
N ASP A 229 14.10 -4.11 8.31
CA ASP A 229 15.07 -4.19 7.22
C ASP A 229 14.96 -2.94 6.33
N ASN A 230 16.00 -2.63 5.59
CA ASN A 230 16.09 -1.46 4.73
C ASN A 230 15.88 -1.83 3.24
N ILE A 231 15.79 -0.81 2.39
CA ILE A 231 15.84 -1.01 0.94
C ILE A 231 17.27 -1.46 0.57
N HIS A 232 17.38 -2.61 -0.09
CA HIS A 232 18.68 -3.20 -0.42
C HIS A 232 19.32 -2.51 -1.63
N GLU A 233 20.65 -2.59 -1.71
CA GLU A 233 21.44 -1.95 -2.77
C GLU A 233 20.96 -2.34 -4.18
N ASN A 234 20.58 -3.63 -4.39
CA ASN A 234 20.08 -4.10 -5.69
C ASN A 234 18.69 -3.55 -6.01
N GLN A 235 17.84 -3.24 -5.02
CA GLN A 235 16.55 -2.55 -5.20
C GLN A 235 16.79 -1.07 -5.59
N ILE A 236 17.76 -0.41 -4.97
CA ILE A 236 18.15 0.97 -5.30
C ILE A 236 18.68 1.04 -6.72
N GLU A 237 19.53 0.11 -7.12
CA GLU A 237 20.06 0.03 -8.48
C GLU A 237 18.94 -0.30 -9.49
N TRP A 238 18.00 -1.19 -9.15
CA TRP A 238 16.79 -1.45 -9.94
C TRP A 238 15.99 -0.16 -10.13
N TYR A 239 15.75 0.61 -9.07
CA TYR A 239 15.04 1.89 -9.15
C TYR A 239 15.74 2.89 -10.07
N LYS A 240 17.07 3.06 -9.93
CA LYS A 240 17.87 3.91 -10.81
C LYS A 240 17.75 3.51 -12.27
N ASN A 241 17.86 2.21 -12.55
CA ASN A 241 17.78 1.67 -13.91
C ASN A 241 16.36 1.83 -14.47
N THR A 242 15.35 1.63 -13.65
CA THR A 242 13.95 1.84 -14.00
C THR A 242 13.71 3.29 -14.44
N CYS A 243 14.11 4.27 -13.64
CA CYS A 243 13.97 5.70 -14.00
C CYS A 243 14.70 6.03 -15.31
N LYS A 244 15.94 5.54 -15.49
CA LYS A 244 16.71 5.75 -16.72
C LYS A 244 16.04 5.13 -17.93
N ASN A 245 15.52 3.91 -17.80
CA ASN A 245 14.85 3.18 -18.90
C ASN A 245 13.55 3.85 -19.31
N LEU A 246 12.71 4.26 -18.34
CA LEU A 246 11.48 5.01 -18.61
C LEU A 246 11.78 6.31 -19.39
N ASN A 247 12.79 7.06 -18.95
CA ASN A 247 13.22 8.28 -19.63
C ASN A 247 13.72 7.99 -21.06
N ALA A 248 14.53 6.95 -21.24
CA ALA A 248 15.08 6.57 -22.55
C ALA A 248 13.97 6.10 -23.50
N GLU A 249 13.05 5.25 -23.01
CA GLU A 249 11.87 4.78 -23.77
C GLU A 249 11.04 5.97 -24.26
N ASN A 250 10.66 6.85 -23.32
CA ASN A 250 9.78 7.98 -23.64
C ASN A 250 10.44 8.98 -24.60
N LYS A 251 11.71 9.35 -24.37
CA LYS A 251 12.48 10.20 -25.29
C LYS A 251 12.57 9.60 -26.68
N SER A 252 12.94 8.31 -26.77
CA SER A 252 13.04 7.62 -28.05
C SER A 252 11.70 7.57 -28.78
N PHE A 253 10.59 7.37 -28.05
CA PHE A 253 9.25 7.40 -28.61
C PHE A 253 8.90 8.78 -29.17
N ILE A 254 9.08 9.83 -28.38
CA ILE A 254 8.80 11.23 -28.78
C ILE A 254 9.66 11.63 -29.99
N GLU A 255 10.96 11.32 -29.98
CA GLU A 255 11.87 11.64 -31.07
C GLU A 255 11.52 10.98 -32.40
N LYS A 256 10.94 9.78 -32.35
CA LYS A 256 10.54 9.00 -33.54
C LYS A 256 9.15 9.37 -34.06
N THR A 257 8.27 9.85 -33.18
CA THR A 257 6.84 10.02 -33.49
C THR A 257 6.49 11.46 -33.85
N PHE A 258 7.17 12.44 -33.24
CA PHE A 258 6.84 13.85 -33.39
C PHE A 258 7.98 14.65 -34.04
N ASP A 259 7.64 15.81 -34.59
CA ASP A 259 8.59 16.69 -35.30
C ASP A 259 8.47 18.16 -34.83
N GLY A 260 9.48 18.97 -35.17
CA GLY A 260 9.48 20.42 -34.99
C GLY A 260 9.28 20.87 -33.54
N ASP A 261 8.43 21.90 -33.37
CA ASP A 261 8.15 22.51 -32.08
C ASP A 261 7.42 21.58 -31.13
N GLU A 262 6.52 20.75 -31.65
CA GLU A 262 5.77 19.78 -30.86
C GLU A 262 6.70 18.77 -30.17
N LYS A 263 7.63 18.19 -30.91
CA LYS A 263 8.67 17.31 -30.35
C LYS A 263 9.46 18.01 -29.24
N SER A 264 9.86 19.24 -29.48
CA SER A 264 10.64 20.01 -28.50
C SER A 264 9.87 20.24 -27.21
N GLN A 265 8.58 20.61 -27.29
CA GLN A 265 7.70 20.80 -26.17
C GLN A 265 7.45 19.50 -25.40
N LEU A 266 7.24 18.38 -26.10
CA LEU A 266 7.03 17.08 -25.46
C LEU A 266 8.29 16.58 -24.76
N LEU A 267 9.48 16.77 -25.35
CA LEU A 267 10.75 16.44 -24.72
C LEU A 267 11.04 17.28 -23.49
N GLU A 268 10.73 18.58 -23.54
CA GLU A 268 10.86 19.47 -22.38
C GLU A 268 9.94 19.03 -21.24
N LYS A 269 8.68 18.71 -21.56
CA LYS A 269 7.66 18.39 -20.57
C LYS A 269 7.78 16.95 -20.03
N PHE A 270 7.98 15.96 -20.89
CA PHE A 270 7.90 14.54 -20.58
C PHE A 270 9.19 13.76 -20.85
N GLY A 271 10.27 14.42 -21.26
CA GLY A 271 11.56 13.77 -21.46
C GLY A 271 12.16 13.22 -20.15
N LEU A 272 11.79 13.79 -19.01
CA LEU A 272 11.97 13.20 -17.69
C LEU A 272 10.62 12.69 -17.20
N VAL A 273 10.44 11.38 -17.17
CA VAL A 273 9.20 10.75 -16.69
C VAL A 273 9.11 10.92 -15.18
N LYS A 274 8.05 11.55 -14.74
CA LYS A 274 7.74 11.69 -13.32
C LYS A 274 7.14 10.42 -12.76
N SER A 275 7.29 10.17 -11.46
CA SER A 275 6.76 8.99 -10.82
C SER A 275 6.19 9.25 -9.43
N LEU A 276 5.25 8.39 -9.02
CA LEU A 276 4.80 8.22 -7.65
C LEU A 276 5.26 6.85 -7.18
N LEU A 277 5.79 6.76 -5.97
CA LEU A 277 6.31 5.53 -5.42
C LEU A 277 5.45 5.10 -4.22
N PHE A 278 5.16 3.81 -4.17
CA PHE A 278 4.33 3.18 -3.14
C PHE A 278 5.14 2.06 -2.47
N MET A 279 5.24 2.12 -1.15
CA MET A 279 5.88 1.09 -0.31
C MET A 279 5.15 1.03 1.03
N HIS A 280 5.57 0.15 1.93
CA HIS A 280 4.92 0.00 3.23
C HIS A 280 5.66 0.71 4.36
N ILE A 281 6.89 0.28 4.65
CA ILE A 281 7.70 0.83 5.75
C ILE A 281 8.30 2.17 5.30
N PRO A 282 8.14 3.24 6.10
CA PRO A 282 8.67 4.55 5.75
C PRO A 282 10.20 4.59 5.88
N PRO A 283 10.91 5.27 4.98
CA PRO A 283 12.32 5.60 5.18
C PRO A 283 12.50 6.64 6.30
N VAL A 284 13.71 6.72 6.84
CA VAL A 284 14.05 7.58 7.99
C VAL A 284 13.73 9.07 7.77
N GLU A 285 13.69 9.51 6.53
CA GLU A 285 13.41 10.89 6.16
C GLU A 285 11.99 11.35 6.55
N TYR A 286 11.05 10.43 6.73
CA TYR A 286 9.75 10.79 7.32
C TYR A 286 9.89 11.36 8.73
N GLN A 287 10.77 10.76 9.56
CA GLN A 287 11.07 11.28 10.89
C GLN A 287 11.89 12.56 10.80
N GLN A 288 12.93 12.60 9.96
CA GLN A 288 13.81 13.78 9.80
C GLN A 288 12.99 15.00 9.36
N ALA A 289 12.12 14.85 8.39
CA ALA A 289 11.27 15.91 7.87
C ALA A 289 10.29 16.44 8.94
N TRP A 290 9.66 15.54 9.70
CA TRP A 290 8.78 15.94 10.79
C TRP A 290 9.54 16.65 11.92
N ASP A 291 10.74 16.20 12.26
CA ASP A 291 11.56 16.82 13.30
C ASP A 291 12.03 18.21 12.89
N GLU A 292 12.40 18.42 11.60
CA GLU A 292 12.73 19.74 11.08
C GLU A 292 11.52 20.69 11.14
N PHE A 293 10.34 20.22 10.71
CA PHE A 293 9.09 20.97 10.79
C PHE A 293 8.76 21.39 12.24
N LYS A 294 8.84 20.44 13.17
CA LYS A 294 8.61 20.67 14.60
C LYS A 294 9.63 21.62 15.21
N ALA A 295 10.92 21.45 14.90
CA ALA A 295 12.00 22.30 15.40
C ALA A 295 11.85 23.76 14.93
N ASN A 296 11.23 23.98 13.76
CA ASN A 296 10.91 25.32 13.25
C ASN A 296 9.56 25.88 13.76
N GLY A 297 9.01 25.30 14.83
CA GLY A 297 7.75 25.73 15.42
C GLY A 297 6.53 25.43 14.53
N TYR A 298 6.54 24.29 13.87
CA TYR A 298 5.50 23.82 12.96
C TYR A 298 5.24 24.79 11.79
N LYS A 299 6.32 25.27 11.19
CA LYS A 299 6.27 26.13 10.01
C LYS A 299 7.20 25.58 8.94
N ASP A 300 6.87 25.87 7.70
CA ASP A 300 7.69 25.52 6.55
C ASP A 300 9.14 26.01 6.71
N THR A 301 10.07 25.22 6.18
CA THR A 301 11.49 25.54 6.09
C THR A 301 11.92 25.61 4.64
N GLU A 302 13.21 25.73 4.38
CA GLU A 302 13.74 25.60 3.01
C GLU A 302 13.56 24.19 2.46
N ASN A 303 13.66 23.15 3.35
CA ASN A 303 13.58 21.75 2.94
C ASN A 303 12.19 21.15 3.12
N VAL A 304 11.38 21.70 4.04
CA VAL A 304 10.10 21.11 4.44
C VAL A 304 8.94 22.03 4.13
N LYS A 305 7.91 21.48 3.48
CA LYS A 305 6.64 22.14 3.25
C LYS A 305 5.50 21.27 3.72
N TYR A 306 4.75 21.75 4.69
CA TYR A 306 3.62 21.01 5.30
C TYR A 306 2.38 21.11 4.42
N HIS A 307 1.66 19.97 4.29
CA HIS A 307 0.38 19.91 3.59
C HIS A 307 -0.77 19.61 4.53
N TYR A 308 -0.68 18.53 5.33
CA TYR A 308 -1.74 18.15 6.26
C TYR A 308 -1.28 17.07 7.27
N GLY A 309 -2.12 16.85 8.28
CA GLY A 309 -2.06 15.68 9.16
C GLY A 309 -1.13 15.81 10.35
N THR A 310 -0.94 14.72 11.07
CA THR A 310 -0.19 14.69 12.33
C THR A 310 0.68 13.45 12.45
N LEU A 311 1.74 13.56 13.27
CA LEU A 311 2.53 12.44 13.76
C LEU A 311 1.91 11.99 15.09
N GLY A 312 1.20 10.85 15.09
CA GLY A 312 0.54 10.32 16.28
C GLY A 312 1.41 9.33 17.08
N GLU A 313 2.40 8.73 16.42
CA GLU A 313 3.41 7.85 17.05
C GLU A 313 4.77 8.05 16.37
N ALA A 314 5.84 7.55 17.01
CA ALA A 314 7.17 7.63 16.44
C ALA A 314 7.22 6.86 15.09
N VAL A 315 7.91 7.41 14.11
CA VAL A 315 8.11 6.73 12.82
C VAL A 315 8.92 5.46 13.04
N CYS A 316 8.38 4.33 12.60
CA CYS A 316 9.03 3.03 12.69
C CYS A 316 9.79 2.77 11.37
N TYR A 317 11.00 3.25 11.28
CA TYR A 317 11.87 3.15 10.11
C TYR A 317 12.99 2.12 10.32
N PRO A 318 13.69 1.66 9.24
CA PRO A 318 14.87 0.80 9.32
C PRO A 318 15.99 1.38 10.18
N ALA A 319 16.84 0.50 10.75
CA ALA A 319 17.95 0.94 11.61
C ALA A 319 19.04 1.70 10.83
N ASP A 320 19.30 1.28 9.61
CA ASP A 320 20.33 1.81 8.76
C ASP A 320 19.70 2.72 7.68
N ASP A 321 20.35 3.84 7.41
CA ASP A 321 20.02 4.71 6.29
C ASP A 321 20.51 4.03 5.00
N ASP A 322 19.58 3.73 4.10
CA ASP A 322 19.85 3.02 2.84
C ASP A 322 20.17 3.95 1.67
N LEU A 323 20.14 5.25 1.89
CA LEU A 323 20.37 6.29 0.87
C LEU A 323 19.36 6.25 -0.29
N PHE A 324 18.19 5.64 -0.07
CA PHE A 324 17.16 5.55 -1.11
C PHE A 324 16.60 6.94 -1.47
N ILE A 325 16.33 7.78 -0.48
CA ILE A 325 15.76 9.13 -0.72
C ILE A 325 16.78 10.03 -1.44
N GLU A 326 18.08 9.98 -1.06
CA GLU A 326 19.12 10.67 -1.80
C GLU A 326 19.17 10.26 -3.26
N THR A 327 19.05 8.94 -3.51
CA THR A 327 18.97 8.41 -4.86
C THR A 327 17.73 8.90 -5.60
N ALA A 328 16.58 8.94 -4.94
CA ALA A 328 15.34 9.46 -5.55
C ALA A 328 15.46 10.95 -5.91
N LEU A 329 16.12 11.73 -5.06
CA LEU A 329 16.44 13.13 -5.32
C LEU A 329 17.38 13.30 -6.52
N GLU A 330 18.45 12.48 -6.61
CA GLU A 330 19.38 12.49 -7.75
C GLU A 330 18.68 12.16 -9.07
N MET A 331 17.82 11.15 -9.07
CA MET A 331 17.06 10.76 -10.25
C MET A 331 16.01 11.78 -10.67
N ASN A 332 15.54 12.62 -9.75
CA ASN A 332 14.54 13.67 -9.96
C ASN A 332 13.27 13.22 -10.69
N SER A 333 12.96 11.92 -10.59
CA SER A 333 11.76 11.28 -11.17
C SER A 333 10.62 11.26 -10.17
N THR A 334 10.86 10.74 -8.95
CA THR A 334 9.84 10.57 -7.92
C THR A 334 9.42 11.91 -7.32
N GLN A 335 8.13 12.22 -7.46
CA GLN A 335 7.49 13.44 -6.93
C GLN A 335 6.85 13.20 -5.57
N GLY A 336 6.41 11.96 -5.29
CA GLY A 336 5.75 11.58 -4.05
C GLY A 336 6.01 10.14 -3.67
N ILE A 337 6.11 9.89 -2.36
CA ILE A 337 6.25 8.56 -1.76
C ILE A 337 5.09 8.36 -0.79
N PHE A 338 4.41 7.21 -0.93
CA PHE A 338 3.22 6.85 -0.16
C PHE A 338 3.49 5.59 0.64
N VAL A 339 3.32 5.68 1.97
CA VAL A 339 3.61 4.61 2.92
C VAL A 339 2.42 4.29 3.81
N GLY A 340 2.51 3.19 4.58
CA GLY A 340 1.62 2.79 5.66
C GLY A 340 2.37 2.59 6.97
N HIS A 341 2.18 1.43 7.61
CA HIS A 341 2.95 0.89 8.71
C HIS A 341 2.65 1.50 10.09
N ASP A 342 2.76 2.81 10.23
CA ASP A 342 2.51 3.50 11.49
C ASP A 342 1.02 3.92 11.55
N HIS A 343 0.22 3.18 12.32
CA HIS A 343 -1.25 3.19 12.22
C HIS A 343 -1.92 4.48 12.65
N ILE A 344 -1.25 5.29 13.46
CA ILE A 344 -1.78 6.57 13.94
C ILE A 344 -1.03 7.79 13.40
N ASN A 345 -0.13 7.58 12.43
CA ASN A 345 0.44 8.64 11.61
C ASN A 345 -0.45 8.90 10.39
N GLY A 346 -0.59 10.16 10.02
CA GLY A 346 -1.46 10.55 8.90
C GLY A 346 -1.04 11.88 8.29
N PHE A 347 0.25 12.19 8.30
CA PHE A 347 0.74 13.45 7.74
C PHE A 347 1.19 13.33 6.29
N SER A 348 1.17 14.47 5.60
CA SER A 348 1.82 14.68 4.31
C SER A 348 2.63 15.97 4.36
N LEU A 349 3.89 15.88 4.01
CA LEU A 349 4.78 17.02 3.87
C LEU A 349 5.76 16.80 2.71
N GLU A 350 6.20 17.86 2.08
CA GLU A 350 7.27 17.83 1.09
C GLU A 350 8.61 17.95 1.81
N TYR A 351 9.55 17.08 1.48
CA TYR A 351 10.92 17.10 1.98
C TYR A 351 11.90 17.13 0.82
N LYS A 352 12.66 18.22 0.71
CA LYS A 352 13.63 18.47 -0.38
C LYS A 352 13.03 18.28 -1.79
N GLY A 353 11.73 18.54 -1.96
CA GLY A 353 11.04 18.44 -3.24
C GLY A 353 10.32 17.11 -3.50
N ILE A 354 10.40 16.13 -2.60
CA ILE A 354 9.59 14.89 -2.65
C ILE A 354 8.49 14.97 -1.59
N ARG A 355 7.24 14.73 -1.99
CA ARG A 355 6.11 14.69 -1.06
C ARG A 355 6.05 13.33 -0.36
N LEU A 356 6.29 13.33 0.95
CA LEU A 356 6.24 12.17 1.83
C LEU A 356 4.86 12.09 2.48
N THR A 357 4.13 10.98 2.25
CA THR A 357 2.72 10.87 2.65
C THR A 357 2.44 9.54 3.35
N TYR A 358 1.89 9.61 4.56
CA TYR A 358 1.27 8.46 5.21
C TYR A 358 -0.16 8.26 4.73
N GLY A 359 -0.49 7.01 4.37
CA GLY A 359 -1.87 6.58 4.22
C GLY A 359 -2.57 6.44 5.58
N MET A 360 -3.87 6.65 5.62
CA MET A 360 -4.67 6.40 6.81
C MET A 360 -4.94 4.90 6.96
N SER A 361 -4.52 4.33 8.09
CA SER A 361 -4.74 2.92 8.41
C SER A 361 -6.24 2.57 8.52
N ILE A 362 -6.62 1.37 8.05
CA ILE A 362 -7.99 0.86 8.16
C ILE A 362 -8.17 -0.05 9.37
N ASP A 363 -7.10 -0.55 9.92
CA ASP A 363 -6.98 -1.57 10.96
C ASP A 363 -8.11 -1.61 12.02
N TYR A 364 -8.69 -2.79 12.20
CA TYR A 364 -9.67 -3.11 13.26
C TYR A 364 -9.14 -4.14 14.26
N ILE A 365 -7.95 -4.72 14.06
CA ILE A 365 -7.43 -5.85 14.82
C ILE A 365 -6.24 -5.48 15.67
N ALA A 366 -5.17 -4.96 15.08
CA ALA A 366 -3.94 -4.60 15.78
C ALA A 366 -4.18 -3.40 16.69
N TYR A 367 -4.74 -2.33 16.17
CA TYR A 367 -5.14 -1.12 16.91
C TYR A 367 -6.67 -0.99 16.92
N GLY A 368 -7.38 -2.00 17.38
CA GLY A 368 -8.86 -2.08 17.33
C GLY A 368 -9.61 -0.88 17.91
N SER A 369 -8.93 -0.03 18.68
CA SER A 369 -9.43 1.26 19.17
C SER A 369 -8.69 2.46 18.58
N LEU A 370 -8.29 2.38 17.31
CA LEU A 370 -7.50 3.39 16.60
C LEU A 370 -8.09 4.80 16.79
N HIS A 371 -9.41 4.97 16.64
CA HIS A 371 -10.13 6.23 16.84
C HIS A 371 -10.00 6.81 18.27
N LYS A 372 -9.65 5.99 19.28
CA LYS A 372 -9.41 6.44 20.66
C LYS A 372 -7.97 6.88 20.90
N ARG A 373 -7.09 6.66 19.93
CA ARG A 373 -5.68 7.00 20.02
C ARG A 373 -5.33 8.31 19.29
N GLY A 374 -6.33 9.09 18.89
CA GLY A 374 -6.14 10.36 18.22
C GLY A 374 -5.96 10.21 16.69
N SER A 375 -6.32 9.06 16.14
CA SER A 375 -6.33 8.84 14.68
C SER A 375 -7.70 8.32 14.24
N GLN A 376 -7.91 8.25 12.94
CA GLN A 376 -9.14 7.79 12.31
C GLN A 376 -8.81 6.99 11.06
N ARG A 377 -9.71 6.05 10.72
CA ARG A 377 -9.61 5.25 9.51
C ARG A 377 -9.87 6.07 8.28
N GLY A 378 -9.27 5.71 7.16
CA GLY A 378 -9.48 6.43 5.92
C GLY A 378 -8.73 5.85 4.74
N CYS A 379 -8.60 6.67 3.72
CA CYS A 379 -7.80 6.41 2.53
C CYS A 379 -7.12 7.70 2.06
N THR A 380 -6.17 7.60 1.15
CA THR A 380 -5.59 8.75 0.46
C THR A 380 -6.07 8.75 -0.98
N VAL A 381 -6.71 9.83 -1.39
CA VAL A 381 -7.08 10.06 -2.79
C VAL A 381 -5.95 10.82 -3.47
N ILE A 382 -5.44 10.27 -4.56
CA ILE A 382 -4.35 10.83 -5.34
C ILE A 382 -4.88 11.09 -6.75
N THR A 383 -4.73 12.31 -7.22
CA THR A 383 -5.09 12.71 -8.58
C THR A 383 -3.83 12.99 -9.37
N VAL A 384 -3.58 12.20 -10.40
CA VAL A 384 -2.49 12.41 -11.35
C VAL A 384 -3.06 13.07 -12.59
N THR A 385 -2.57 14.25 -12.91
CA THR A 385 -3.07 15.03 -14.05
C THR A 385 -2.37 14.63 -15.36
N PRO A 386 -2.99 14.89 -16.53
CA PRO A 386 -2.39 14.56 -17.83
C PRO A 386 -1.05 15.26 -18.11
N ASP A 387 -0.70 16.29 -17.35
CA ASP A 387 0.59 16.98 -17.47
C ASP A 387 1.70 16.37 -16.60
N GLY A 388 1.42 15.25 -15.91
CA GLY A 388 2.39 14.53 -15.10
C GLY A 388 2.61 15.12 -13.72
N THR A 389 1.76 16.06 -13.28
CA THR A 389 1.73 16.53 -11.88
C THR A 389 0.73 15.71 -11.06
N PHE A 390 0.77 15.86 -9.75
CA PHE A 390 -0.21 15.20 -8.88
C PHE A 390 -0.58 16.07 -7.69
N ASP A 391 -1.73 15.76 -7.10
CA ASP A 391 -2.11 16.21 -5.77
C ASP A 391 -2.71 15.04 -4.99
N CYS A 392 -2.68 15.11 -3.66
CA CYS A 392 -3.28 14.10 -2.82
C CYS A 392 -3.85 14.71 -1.54
N TYR A 393 -4.92 14.07 -1.04
CA TYR A 393 -5.55 14.47 0.21
C TYR A 393 -6.09 13.24 0.96
N PRO A 394 -6.14 13.30 2.29
CA PRO A 394 -6.66 12.23 3.11
C PRO A 394 -8.18 12.31 3.15
N GLU A 395 -8.82 11.16 3.07
CA GLU A 395 -10.25 11.03 3.20
C GLU A 395 -10.60 10.20 4.44
N ASN A 396 -11.15 10.88 5.42
CA ASN A 396 -11.59 10.26 6.65
C ASN A 396 -12.85 9.40 6.42
N TYR A 397 -12.78 8.13 6.78
CA TYR A 397 -13.87 7.17 6.60
C TYR A 397 -15.17 7.56 7.33
N TYR A 398 -15.10 8.33 8.41
CA TYR A 398 -16.27 8.66 9.23
C TYR A 398 -17.14 9.78 8.65
N GLN A 399 -16.76 10.33 7.49
CA GLN A 399 -17.60 11.30 6.75
C GLN A 399 -18.92 10.68 6.30
N ASP A 400 -19.96 11.51 6.15
CA ASP A 400 -21.31 11.08 5.74
C ASP A 400 -21.36 10.51 4.33
N LYS A 401 -20.42 10.89 3.45
CA LYS A 401 -20.35 10.36 2.09
C LYS A 401 -20.08 8.84 2.04
N TYR A 402 -19.48 8.26 3.08
CA TYR A 402 -19.22 6.84 3.18
C TYR A 402 -20.33 6.14 3.94
N VAL A 403 -21.28 5.61 3.20
CA VAL A 403 -22.47 4.97 3.78
C VAL A 403 -22.12 3.55 4.23
N ASN A 404 -22.18 3.30 5.54
CA ASN A 404 -22.03 1.99 6.12
C ASN A 404 -22.79 1.90 7.44
N PRO A 405 -23.79 0.98 7.57
CA PRO A 405 -24.56 0.82 8.78
C PRO A 405 -23.75 0.33 9.99
N ASP A 406 -22.61 -0.34 9.76
CA ASP A 406 -21.71 -0.84 10.82
C ASP A 406 -20.60 0.16 11.19
N LYS A 407 -20.64 1.36 10.63
CA LYS A 407 -19.66 2.42 10.93
C LYS A 407 -19.79 2.86 12.38
N GLU A 408 -18.67 2.93 13.09
CA GLU A 408 -18.64 3.43 14.45
C GLU A 408 -19.00 4.92 14.48
N GLU A 409 -19.71 5.35 15.52
CA GLU A 409 -19.87 6.77 15.80
C GLU A 409 -18.59 7.31 16.45
N VAL A 410 -17.93 8.23 15.76
CA VAL A 410 -16.75 8.94 16.29
C VAL A 410 -16.89 10.43 15.99
N THR A 411 -16.30 11.25 16.87
CA THR A 411 -16.12 12.67 16.55
C THR A 411 -15.04 12.78 15.48
N MET A 412 -15.41 13.29 14.32
CA MET A 412 -14.49 13.44 13.20
C MET A 412 -13.40 14.46 13.54
N GLN A 413 -12.14 14.06 13.39
CA GLN A 413 -11.02 14.97 13.57
C GLN A 413 -10.78 15.77 12.29
N THR A 414 -10.44 17.02 12.46
CA THR A 414 -9.96 17.86 11.38
C THR A 414 -8.47 17.57 11.18
N LEU A 415 -8.10 17.04 10.03
CA LEU A 415 -6.72 16.69 9.69
C LEU A 415 -5.84 17.93 9.42
N ASN A 416 -6.44 19.12 9.46
CA ASN A 416 -5.78 20.42 9.23
C ASN A 416 -5.89 21.33 10.47
N GLU A 417 -5.94 20.78 11.68
CA GLU A 417 -5.85 21.63 12.88
C GLU A 417 -4.49 22.34 12.88
N GLU A 418 -4.54 23.66 12.95
CA GLU A 418 -3.34 24.47 13.05
C GLU A 418 -2.56 24.11 14.33
N PHE A 419 -1.28 23.85 14.18
CA PHE A 419 -0.37 23.68 15.32
C PHE A 419 -0.20 25.03 16.00
N ASN A 420 -0.91 25.25 17.12
CA ASN A 420 -0.83 26.45 17.97
C ASN A 420 0.25 26.33 19.05
#